data_a3054570773d1921c3897e6bb2a02735
#
_entry.id   a3054570773d1921c3897e6bb2a02735
#
_cell.length_a   1.000
_cell.length_b   1.000
_cell.length_c   1.000
_cell.angle_alpha   90.00
_cell.angle_beta   90.00
_cell.angle_gamma   90.00
#
_symmetry.space_group_name_H-M   'P 1'
#
loop_
_entity.id
_entity.type
_entity.pdbx_description
1 polymer ?
#
loop_
_entity_poly.entity_id
_entity_poly.type
_entity_poly.pdbx_seq_one_letter_code
_entity_poly.pdbx_strand_id
1 'polypeptide(L)'
;MPAFNVDEAHGLGVFGKQGRGVCDHFGVTEDIDLIMGTFSKSLASIGGFIAGDKEVINWLRHNARSYIFQASSTPAATAAAREALHIIKSEPERIQRLWDITSYALKSFRDAGFEIGET
;
A
#
# COMPACT_ATOMS: atom_id res chain seq x y z
N MET A 1 12.86 19.96 10.85
CA MET A 1 11.49 19.78 10.34
C MET A 1 10.94 18.48 10.89
N PRO A 2 9.65 18.38 11.22
CA PRO A 2 9.04 17.09 11.51
C PRO A 2 9.10 16.20 10.25
N ALA A 3 9.44 14.92 10.43
CA ALA A 3 9.40 13.94 9.34
C ALA A 3 7.97 13.40 9.18
N PHE A 4 7.50 13.31 7.94
CA PHE A 4 6.20 12.73 7.63
C PHE A 4 6.36 11.27 7.20
N ASN A 5 5.71 10.38 7.95
CA ASN A 5 5.65 8.96 7.64
C ASN A 5 4.20 8.58 7.36
N VAL A 6 3.95 7.97 6.19
CA VAL A 6 2.62 7.53 5.78
C VAL A 6 2.57 6.01 5.70
N ASP A 7 1.54 5.43 6.32
CA ASP A 7 1.22 4.02 6.24
C ASP A 7 0.25 3.78 5.07
N GLU A 8 0.77 3.20 3.99
CA GLU A 8 0.03 2.82 2.78
C GLU A 8 -0.48 1.37 2.82
N ALA A 9 -0.49 0.73 3.99
CA ALA A 9 -0.89 -0.67 4.09
C ALA A 9 -2.29 -0.95 3.52
N HIS A 10 -3.20 0.00 3.60
CA HIS A 10 -4.55 -0.07 3.01
C HIS A 10 -4.69 0.71 1.69
N GLY A 11 -3.78 1.64 1.40
CA GLY A 11 -3.82 2.49 0.21
C GLY A 11 -3.23 1.83 -1.03
N LEU A 12 -2.11 1.11 -0.84
CA LEU A 12 -1.40 0.44 -1.93
C LEU A 12 -2.28 -0.60 -2.63
N GLY A 13 -2.39 -0.50 -3.95
CA GLY A 13 -3.24 -1.36 -4.77
C GLY A 13 -4.72 -0.98 -4.78
N VAL A 14 -5.11 0.12 -4.12
CA VAL A 14 -6.50 0.59 -4.01
C VAL A 14 -6.63 2.03 -4.51
N PHE A 15 -5.84 2.95 -3.95
CA PHE A 15 -5.89 4.37 -4.25
C PHE A 15 -4.78 4.80 -5.21
N GLY A 16 -4.95 5.97 -5.81
CA GLY A 16 -3.98 6.60 -6.68
C GLY A 16 -3.92 5.98 -8.08
N LYS A 17 -3.10 6.58 -8.94
CA LYS A 17 -2.93 6.11 -10.31
C LYS A 17 -2.29 4.71 -10.31
N GLN A 18 -2.97 3.75 -10.92
CA GLN A 18 -2.52 2.34 -10.94
C GLN A 18 -2.28 1.75 -9.54
N GLY A 19 -3.03 2.20 -8.52
CA GLY A 19 -2.90 1.67 -7.16
C GLY A 19 -1.63 2.09 -6.43
N ARG A 20 -1.05 3.25 -6.75
CA ARG A 20 0.19 3.73 -6.11
C ARG A 20 0.02 4.12 -4.64
N GLY A 21 -1.21 4.29 -4.18
CA GLY A 21 -1.50 4.60 -2.79
C GLY A 21 -2.15 5.97 -2.57
N VAL A 22 -2.39 6.29 -1.31
CA VAL A 22 -3.06 7.52 -0.88
C VAL A 22 -2.19 8.76 -1.14
N CYS A 23 -0.87 8.65 -0.96
CA CYS A 23 0.05 9.76 -1.26
C CYS A 23 -0.05 10.20 -2.72
N ASP A 24 -0.10 9.26 -3.66
CA ASP A 24 -0.30 9.54 -5.08
C ASP A 24 -1.71 10.09 -5.37
N HIS A 25 -2.72 9.56 -4.69
CA HIS A 25 -4.11 10.02 -4.83
C HIS A 25 -4.27 11.51 -4.51
N PHE A 26 -3.59 11.98 -3.47
CA PHE A 26 -3.62 13.39 -3.05
C PHE A 26 -2.51 14.24 -3.68
N GLY A 27 -1.61 13.65 -4.45
CA GLY A 27 -0.52 14.36 -5.12
C GLY A 27 0.57 14.87 -4.17
N VAL A 28 0.74 14.23 -3.01
CA VAL A 28 1.68 14.66 -1.94
C VAL A 28 2.89 13.72 -1.79
N THR A 29 3.11 12.82 -2.73
CA THR A 29 4.19 11.80 -2.63
C THR A 29 5.57 12.42 -2.40
N GLU A 30 5.86 13.55 -3.02
CA GLU A 30 7.16 14.25 -2.92
C GLU A 30 7.34 14.98 -1.57
N ASP A 31 6.26 15.17 -0.80
CA ASP A 31 6.29 15.82 0.51
C ASP A 31 6.44 14.81 1.66
N ILE A 32 6.48 13.51 1.36
CA ILE A 32 6.52 12.42 2.33
C ILE A 32 7.94 11.87 2.45
N ASP A 33 8.49 11.90 3.65
CA ASP A 33 9.86 11.41 3.94
C ASP A 33 9.96 9.88 3.92
N LEU A 34 8.93 9.20 4.45
CA LEU A 34 8.89 7.74 4.49
C LEU A 34 7.49 7.22 4.16
N ILE A 35 7.45 6.23 3.29
CA ILE A 35 6.23 5.48 2.97
C ILE A 35 6.42 4.03 3.42
N MET A 36 5.50 3.55 4.27
CA MET A 36 5.42 2.15 4.66
C MET A 36 4.33 1.45 3.86
N GLY A 37 4.62 0.25 3.40
CA GLY A 37 3.64 -0.62 2.77
C GLY A 37 3.77 -2.07 3.23
N THR A 38 2.66 -2.81 3.18
CA THR A 38 2.65 -4.23 3.53
C THR A 38 2.42 -5.10 2.30
N PHE A 39 2.98 -6.32 2.32
CA PHE A 39 2.70 -7.34 1.31
C PHE A 39 1.46 -8.18 1.65
N SER A 40 0.93 -8.07 2.87
CA SER A 40 -0.12 -8.95 3.38
C SER A 40 -1.54 -8.62 2.93
N LYS A 41 -1.72 -7.60 2.12
CA LYS A 41 -3.03 -7.16 1.59
C LYS A 41 -3.04 -7.27 0.06
N SER A 42 -2.95 -6.17 -0.66
CA SER A 42 -3.01 -6.15 -2.13
C SER A 42 -1.93 -6.98 -2.82
N LEU A 43 -0.78 -7.18 -2.18
CA LEU A 43 0.32 -7.98 -2.73
C LEU A 43 0.29 -9.45 -2.30
N ALA A 44 -0.74 -9.90 -1.56
CA ALA A 44 -1.05 -11.30 -1.25
C ALA A 44 0.14 -12.15 -0.75
N SER A 45 1.06 -11.55 0.04
CA SER A 45 2.26 -12.20 0.53
C SER A 45 2.56 -11.82 1.98
N ILE A 46 3.69 -12.25 2.51
CA ILE A 46 4.19 -11.89 3.85
C ILE A 46 5.31 -10.88 3.75
N GLY A 47 5.33 -9.91 4.68
CA GLY A 47 6.34 -8.89 4.80
C GLY A 47 5.82 -7.50 4.46
N GLY A 48 6.74 -6.61 4.18
CA GLY A 48 6.46 -5.22 3.85
C GLY A 48 7.72 -4.49 3.42
N PHE A 49 7.59 -3.19 3.26
CA PHE A 49 8.70 -2.35 2.87
C PHE A 49 8.58 -0.96 3.49
N ILE A 50 9.71 -0.26 3.53
CA ILE A 50 9.78 1.17 3.74
C ILE A 50 10.49 1.77 2.53
N ALA A 51 9.92 2.82 1.96
CA ALA A 51 10.47 3.60 0.87
C ALA A 51 10.69 5.06 1.32
N GLY A 52 11.73 5.68 0.83
CA GLY A 52 12.11 7.06 1.11
C GLY A 52 13.49 7.37 0.55
N ASP A 53 14.06 8.48 0.95
CA ASP A 53 15.37 8.90 0.49
C ASP A 53 16.45 7.86 0.77
N LYS A 54 17.36 7.69 -0.19
CA LYS A 54 18.42 6.69 -0.14
C LYS A 54 19.26 6.76 1.14
N GLU A 55 19.57 7.95 1.61
CA GLU A 55 20.39 8.16 2.81
C GLU A 55 19.64 7.70 4.07
N VAL A 56 18.35 8.01 4.18
CA VAL A 56 17.48 7.59 5.28
C VAL A 56 17.31 6.06 5.27
N ILE A 57 17.02 5.47 4.11
CA ILE A 57 16.89 4.00 3.98
C ILE A 57 18.20 3.30 4.32
N ASN A 58 19.34 3.84 3.88
CA ASN A 58 20.64 3.29 4.22
C ASN A 58 20.91 3.36 5.73
N TRP A 59 20.57 4.48 6.37
CA TRP A 59 20.70 4.62 7.83
C TRP A 59 19.81 3.59 8.56
N LEU A 60 18.55 3.43 8.15
CA LEU A 60 17.62 2.45 8.73
C LEU A 60 18.16 1.02 8.62
N ARG A 61 18.74 0.64 7.48
CA ARG A 61 19.31 -0.70 7.28
C ARG A 61 20.42 -1.04 8.29
N HIS A 62 21.18 -0.05 8.75
CA HIS A 62 22.30 -0.24 9.66
C HIS A 62 21.96 0.02 11.14
N ASN A 63 20.84 0.69 11.43
CA ASN A 63 20.50 1.13 12.77
C ASN A 63 19.16 0.63 13.30
N ALA A 64 18.21 0.27 12.41
CA ALA A 64 16.89 -0.19 12.84
C ALA A 64 16.97 -1.62 13.41
N ARG A 65 16.81 -1.76 14.71
CA ARG A 65 16.89 -3.06 15.41
C ARG A 65 15.88 -4.07 14.88
N SER A 66 14.66 -3.62 14.58
CA SER A 66 13.62 -4.46 13.99
C SER A 66 13.99 -5.00 12.61
N TYR A 67 14.85 -4.33 11.87
CA TYR A 67 15.37 -4.80 10.59
C TYR A 67 16.57 -5.74 10.77
N ILE A 68 17.50 -5.39 11.65
CA ILE A 68 18.76 -6.13 11.83
C ILE A 68 18.50 -7.52 12.46
N PHE A 69 17.59 -7.60 13.42
CA PHE A 69 17.34 -8.80 14.22
C PHE A 69 16.14 -9.63 13.76
N GLN A 70 15.61 -9.38 12.56
CA GLN A 70 14.55 -10.20 11.98
C GLN A 70 15.09 -11.22 10.97
N ALA A 71 14.35 -12.30 10.77
CA ALA A 71 14.61 -13.22 9.67
C ALA A 71 14.20 -12.58 8.32
N SER A 72 15.00 -12.79 7.30
CA SER A 72 14.70 -12.32 5.95
C SER A 72 13.45 -12.98 5.37
N SER A 73 12.72 -12.24 4.52
CA SER A 73 11.63 -12.80 3.72
C SER A 73 12.11 -13.97 2.86
N THR A 74 11.28 -15.01 2.73
CA THR A 74 11.62 -16.15 1.89
C THR A 74 11.61 -15.75 0.40
N PRO A 75 12.42 -16.41 -0.46
CA PRO A 75 12.40 -16.14 -1.89
C PRO A 75 11.02 -16.33 -2.52
N ALA A 76 10.25 -17.31 -2.07
CA ALA A 76 8.88 -17.55 -2.55
C ALA A 76 7.94 -16.41 -2.21
N ALA A 77 7.96 -15.88 -0.97
CA ALA A 77 7.14 -14.74 -0.57
C ALA A 77 7.51 -13.46 -1.34
N THR A 78 8.80 -13.24 -1.57
CA THR A 78 9.30 -12.10 -2.36
C THR A 78 8.87 -12.22 -3.82
N ALA A 79 8.96 -13.41 -4.41
CA ALA A 79 8.53 -13.67 -5.78
C ALA A 79 7.01 -13.46 -5.94
N ALA A 80 6.20 -13.91 -4.97
CA ALA A 80 4.75 -13.69 -4.97
C ALA A 80 4.39 -12.21 -4.90
N ALA A 81 5.02 -11.45 -4.00
CA ALA A 81 4.78 -10.01 -3.89
C ALA A 81 5.18 -9.27 -5.18
N ARG A 82 6.30 -9.64 -5.79
CA ARG A 82 6.75 -9.08 -7.07
C ARG A 82 5.76 -9.36 -8.20
N GLU A 83 5.25 -10.58 -8.29
CA GLU A 83 4.27 -10.95 -9.32
C GLU A 83 2.94 -10.22 -9.11
N ALA A 84 2.46 -10.13 -7.87
CA ALA A 84 1.26 -9.36 -7.54
C ALA A 84 1.41 -7.87 -7.94
N LEU A 85 2.57 -7.28 -7.70
CA LEU A 85 2.86 -5.91 -8.15
C LEU A 85 2.87 -5.80 -9.68
N HIS A 86 3.39 -6.82 -10.38
CA HIS A 86 3.34 -6.89 -11.84
C HIS A 86 1.89 -6.91 -12.34
N ILE A 87 1.05 -7.75 -11.74
CA ILE A 87 -0.39 -7.84 -12.07
C ILE A 87 -1.10 -6.50 -11.84
N ILE A 88 -0.88 -5.86 -10.69
CA ILE A 88 -1.46 -4.52 -10.40
C ILE A 88 -1.09 -3.51 -11.49
N LYS A 89 0.13 -3.56 -12.00
CA LYS A 89 0.60 -2.63 -13.04
C LYS A 89 0.09 -2.96 -14.43
N SER A 90 -0.08 -4.24 -14.75
CA SER A 90 -0.47 -4.72 -16.09
C SER A 90 -1.98 -4.87 -16.28
N GLU A 91 -2.74 -5.01 -15.17
CA GLU A 91 -4.19 -5.26 -15.18
C GLU A 91 -4.94 -4.18 -14.36
N PRO A 92 -4.93 -2.90 -14.80
CA PRO A 92 -5.54 -1.80 -14.06
C PRO A 92 -7.07 -1.94 -13.88
N GLU A 93 -7.72 -2.75 -14.72
CA GLU A 93 -9.14 -3.08 -14.62
C GLU A 93 -9.51 -3.77 -13.32
N ARG A 94 -8.58 -4.43 -12.63
CA ARG A 94 -8.83 -5.02 -11.30
C ARG A 94 -9.12 -3.95 -10.26
N ILE A 95 -8.39 -2.85 -10.29
CA ILE A 95 -8.62 -1.71 -9.38
C ILE A 95 -9.95 -1.04 -9.73
N GLN A 96 -10.23 -0.84 -11.02
CA GLN A 96 -11.51 -0.27 -11.45
C GLN A 96 -12.68 -1.15 -10.97
N ARG A 97 -12.59 -2.47 -11.14
CA ARG A 97 -13.61 -3.40 -10.67
C ARG A 97 -13.81 -3.34 -9.14
N LEU A 98 -12.72 -3.18 -8.37
CA LEU A 98 -12.81 -3.00 -6.92
C LEU A 98 -13.65 -1.76 -6.58
N TRP A 99 -13.41 -0.64 -7.25
CA TRP A 99 -14.15 0.58 -7.04
C TRP A 99 -15.62 0.48 -7.46
N ASP A 100 -15.90 -0.20 -8.58
CA ASP A 100 -17.26 -0.44 -9.05
C ASP A 100 -18.06 -1.28 -8.03
N ILE A 101 -17.46 -2.37 -7.52
CA ILE A 101 -18.07 -3.22 -6.48
C ILE A 101 -18.27 -2.45 -5.18
N THR A 102 -17.28 -1.66 -4.76
CA THR A 102 -17.35 -0.84 -3.55
C THR A 102 -18.50 0.18 -3.66
N SER A 103 -18.57 0.90 -4.76
CA SER A 103 -19.62 1.89 -5.01
C SER A 103 -21.01 1.25 -5.04
N TYR A 104 -21.14 0.08 -5.68
CA TYR A 104 -22.36 -0.69 -5.68
C TYR A 104 -22.78 -1.14 -4.28
N ALA A 105 -21.84 -1.66 -3.49
CA ALA A 105 -22.09 -2.13 -2.13
C ALA A 105 -22.52 -0.97 -1.21
N LEU A 106 -21.80 0.14 -1.23
CA LEU A 106 -22.12 1.34 -0.43
C LEU A 106 -23.51 1.88 -0.77
N LYS A 107 -23.81 1.96 -2.07
CA LYS A 107 -25.14 2.39 -2.51
C LYS A 107 -26.23 1.43 -2.02
N SER A 108 -26.03 0.13 -2.18
CA SER A 108 -27.02 -0.90 -1.78
C SER A 108 -27.28 -0.88 -0.28
N PHE A 109 -26.24 -0.69 0.55
CA PHE A 109 -26.42 -0.57 2.01
C PHE A 109 -27.21 0.69 2.37
N ARG A 110 -26.91 1.85 1.76
CA ARG A 110 -27.67 3.08 1.99
C ARG A 110 -29.14 2.94 1.57
N ASP A 111 -29.38 2.37 0.40
CA ASP A 111 -30.75 2.13 -0.12
C ASP A 111 -31.55 1.16 0.78
N ALA A 112 -30.87 0.23 1.45
CA ALA A 112 -31.45 -0.68 2.43
C ALA A 112 -31.62 -0.08 3.84
N GLY A 113 -31.23 1.18 4.06
CA GLY A 113 -31.40 1.89 5.33
C GLY A 113 -30.32 1.63 6.37
N PHE A 114 -29.17 1.06 5.97
CA PHE A 114 -28.04 0.91 6.88
C PHE A 114 -27.28 2.24 7.05
N GLU A 115 -26.93 2.58 8.29
CA GLU A 115 -26.00 3.65 8.60
C GLU A 115 -24.57 3.13 8.41
N ILE A 116 -23.89 3.61 7.36
CA ILE A 116 -22.52 3.16 7.02
C ILE A 116 -21.47 4.28 7.14
N GLY A 117 -21.84 5.42 7.73
CA GLY A 117 -20.97 6.58 7.87
C GLY A 117 -20.71 7.32 6.56
N GLU A 118 -19.85 8.32 6.64
CA GLU A 118 -19.34 9.04 5.47
C GLU A 118 -18.02 8.37 5.02
N THR A 119 -18.08 7.52 4.03
CA THR A 119 -16.92 6.86 3.40
C THR A 119 -16.96 7.05 1.90
#